data_581b01fa68a60770ad4e51e0ee421838
#
_entry.id   581b01fa68a60770ad4e51e0ee421838
#
_cell.length_a   1.000
_cell.length_b   1.000
_cell.length_c   1.000
_cell.angle_alpha   90.00
_cell.angle_beta   90.00
_cell.angle_gamma   90.00
#
_symmetry.space_group_name_H-M   'P 1'
#
loop_
_entity.id
_entity.type
_entity.pdbx_description
1 polymer ?
#
loop_
_entity_poly.entity_id
_entity_poly.type
_entity_poly.pdbx_seq_one_letter_code
_entity_poly.pdbx_strand_id
1 'polypeptide(L)'
;MSANRRPIAKILAGLVGMTAASSAALAQAPRSSIDAAAAAGVPEFRDAKTGQVWTPETVGQDGKPIGPDDKAFNPQAQNVPAMVAEQRVRGRPVGTVPITAGPTVPLVVIDGATLRALPGQRWQAVMYMDNNSGNPVDPVVECRFTNAGATVMDTRAVVQQTGPGVRQGLLIYGPRTDVFVDRVSCRVTAP
;
A
#
# COMPACT_ATOMS: atom_id res chain seq x y z
N MET A 1 -37.38 3.93 42.39
CA MET A 1 -38.13 5.20 42.49
C MET A 1 -37.15 6.30 42.79
N SER A 2 -36.72 7.08 41.80
CA SER A 2 -36.34 8.49 41.92
C SER A 2 -36.05 9.05 40.56
N ALA A 3 -36.98 9.83 40.05
CA ALA A 3 -36.89 10.56 38.81
C ALA A 3 -36.14 11.86 39.04
N ASN A 4 -35.11 12.12 38.27
CA ASN A 4 -34.43 13.41 38.28
C ASN A 4 -34.64 14.12 36.92
N ARG A 5 -35.65 14.98 36.93
CA ARG A 5 -35.97 15.91 35.84
C ARG A 5 -35.04 17.12 35.97
N ARG A 6 -34.33 17.48 34.91
CA ARG A 6 -33.65 18.78 34.79
C ARG A 6 -34.38 19.66 33.77
N PRO A 7 -34.48 20.95 34.04
CA PRO A 7 -35.31 21.89 33.29
C PRO A 7 -34.60 22.46 32.05
N ILE A 8 -35.43 22.73 31.06
CA ILE A 8 -35.13 23.42 29.81
C ILE A 8 -34.96 24.90 30.11
N ALA A 9 -33.78 25.47 29.82
CA ALA A 9 -33.60 26.91 29.75
C ALA A 9 -33.67 27.35 28.31
N LYS A 10 -34.76 28.04 27.98
CA LYS A 10 -34.91 28.86 26.75
C LYS A 10 -34.14 30.15 26.95
N ILE A 11 -33.25 30.52 26.07
CA ILE A 11 -32.78 31.91 25.93
C ILE A 11 -33.06 32.36 24.49
N LEU A 12 -33.86 33.38 24.44
CA LEU A 12 -34.30 34.12 23.23
C LEU A 12 -33.30 35.24 22.90
N ALA A 13 -33.16 35.48 21.63
CA ALA A 13 -33.03 36.77 20.92
C ALA A 13 -31.75 37.62 21.09
N GLY A 14 -31.19 37.92 19.95
CA GLY A 14 -30.28 39.05 19.74
C GLY A 14 -29.92 39.17 18.27
N LEU A 15 -30.84 39.80 17.53
CA LEU A 15 -30.64 40.33 16.17
C LEU A 15 -29.80 41.59 16.25
N VAL A 16 -28.65 41.69 15.63
CA VAL A 16 -28.16 42.94 15.03
C VAL A 16 -27.27 42.59 13.85
N GLY A 17 -27.66 42.99 12.69
CA GLY A 17 -26.91 42.91 11.46
C GLY A 17 -25.79 43.92 11.40
N MET A 18 -24.70 43.52 10.76
CA MET A 18 -23.79 44.43 10.08
C MET A 18 -23.12 43.66 8.95
N THR A 19 -23.59 43.91 7.75
CA THR A 19 -22.98 43.51 6.49
C THR A 19 -21.72 44.34 6.27
N ALA A 20 -20.56 43.81 6.60
CA ALA A 20 -19.30 44.32 6.07
C ALA A 20 -18.92 43.46 4.89
N ALA A 21 -19.15 43.95 3.69
CA ALA A 21 -18.62 43.36 2.46
C ALA A 21 -17.10 43.57 2.43
N SER A 22 -16.36 42.59 2.99
CA SER A 22 -14.93 42.51 2.77
C SER A 22 -14.70 41.88 1.41
N SER A 23 -14.42 42.72 0.42
CA SER A 23 -13.87 42.30 -0.85
C SER A 23 -12.49 41.75 -0.60
N ALA A 24 -12.40 40.41 -0.34
CA ALA A 24 -11.16 39.69 -0.38
C ALA A 24 -10.67 39.72 -1.84
N ALA A 25 -9.73 40.61 -2.12
CA ALA A 25 -8.92 40.50 -3.32
C ALA A 25 -8.18 39.15 -3.24
N LEU A 26 -8.70 38.17 -3.94
CA LEU A 26 -8.00 36.93 -4.20
C LEU A 26 -6.71 37.30 -4.93
N ALA A 27 -5.60 37.35 -4.19
CA ALA A 27 -4.28 37.38 -4.79
C ALA A 27 -4.19 36.15 -5.68
N GLN A 28 -4.36 36.35 -6.98
CA GLN A 28 -4.14 35.31 -7.97
C GLN A 28 -2.67 34.92 -7.85
N ALA A 29 -2.43 33.74 -7.38
CA ALA A 29 -1.10 33.13 -7.45
C ALA A 29 -0.62 33.25 -8.91
N PRO A 30 0.67 33.54 -9.14
CA PRO A 30 1.19 33.62 -10.50
C PRO A 30 0.85 32.32 -11.21
N ARG A 31 0.05 32.42 -12.26
CA ARG A 31 -0.28 31.27 -13.10
C ARG A 31 1.03 30.68 -13.60
N SER A 32 1.26 29.41 -13.36
CA SER A 32 2.43 28.72 -13.87
C SER A 32 2.46 28.85 -15.41
N SER A 33 3.66 28.82 -15.98
CA SER A 33 3.80 28.82 -17.44
C SER A 33 3.00 27.69 -18.11
N ILE A 34 2.74 26.62 -17.38
CA ILE A 34 1.91 25.49 -17.78
C ILE A 34 0.45 25.92 -17.97
N ASP A 35 -0.10 26.74 -17.06
CA ASP A 35 -1.50 27.22 -17.18
C ASP A 35 -1.68 28.15 -18.37
N ALA A 36 -0.66 28.96 -18.67
CA ALA A 36 -0.66 29.84 -19.84
C ALA A 36 -0.58 29.05 -21.15
N ALA A 37 0.25 27.99 -21.19
CA ALA A 37 0.37 27.11 -22.35
C ALA A 37 -0.87 26.22 -22.56
N ALA A 38 -1.49 25.76 -21.47
CA ALA A 38 -2.76 25.05 -21.53
C ALA A 38 -3.90 25.93 -22.06
N ALA A 39 -3.90 27.22 -21.74
CA ALA A 39 -4.85 28.19 -22.29
C ALA A 39 -4.64 28.46 -23.79
N ALA A 40 -3.41 28.27 -24.29
CA ALA A 40 -3.06 28.32 -25.71
C ALA A 40 -3.26 26.98 -26.47
N GLY A 41 -3.68 25.92 -25.77
CA GLY A 41 -4.00 24.62 -26.35
C GLY A 41 -2.80 23.67 -26.55
N VAL A 42 -1.58 24.11 -26.23
CA VAL A 42 -0.39 23.26 -26.32
C VAL A 42 0.42 23.38 -25.02
N PRO A 43 0.60 22.30 -24.25
CA PRO A 43 1.46 22.34 -23.08
C PRO A 43 2.91 22.50 -23.50
N GLU A 44 3.55 23.58 -23.02
CA GLU A 44 4.93 23.92 -23.31
C GLU A 44 5.74 23.92 -22.01
N PHE A 45 6.82 23.15 -21.98
CA PHE A 45 7.77 23.08 -20.88
C PHE A 45 9.05 23.82 -21.29
N ARG A 46 9.50 24.74 -20.43
CA ARG A 46 10.78 25.44 -20.66
C ARG A 46 11.76 25.10 -19.54
N ASP A 47 12.91 24.52 -19.93
CA ASP A 47 14.01 24.27 -19.00
C ASP A 47 14.64 25.61 -18.58
N ALA A 48 14.62 25.93 -17.27
CA ALA A 48 15.14 27.16 -16.72
C ALA A 48 16.68 27.30 -16.85
N LYS A 49 17.40 26.19 -17.02
CA LYS A 49 18.88 26.18 -17.11
C LYS A 49 19.37 26.28 -18.55
N THR A 50 18.70 25.61 -19.45
CA THR A 50 19.13 25.51 -20.87
C THR A 50 18.32 26.41 -21.79
N GLY A 51 17.15 26.93 -21.33
CA GLY A 51 16.23 27.68 -22.14
C GLY A 51 15.49 26.85 -23.19
N GLN A 52 15.70 25.52 -23.20
CA GLN A 52 15.08 24.61 -24.16
C GLN A 52 13.59 24.50 -23.91
N VAL A 53 12.80 24.56 -24.98
CA VAL A 53 11.35 24.45 -24.95
C VAL A 53 10.95 23.04 -25.36
N TRP A 54 10.16 22.41 -24.52
CA TRP A 54 9.63 21.07 -24.75
C TRP A 54 8.13 21.16 -24.99
N THR A 55 7.68 20.65 -26.11
CA THR A 55 6.26 20.46 -26.43
C THR A 55 5.98 18.97 -26.56
N PRO A 56 4.72 18.50 -26.50
CA PRO A 56 4.39 17.10 -26.73
C PRO A 56 4.91 16.57 -28.07
N GLU A 57 5.10 17.48 -29.05
CA GLU A 57 5.57 17.14 -30.40
C GLU A 57 7.10 17.06 -30.46
N THR A 58 7.82 17.80 -29.60
CA THR A 58 9.30 17.81 -29.58
C THR A 58 9.92 16.89 -28.56
N VAL A 59 9.14 16.41 -27.60
CA VAL A 59 9.62 15.39 -26.63
C VAL A 59 9.94 14.10 -27.35
N GLY A 60 11.23 13.73 -27.34
CA GLY A 60 11.71 12.51 -28.00
C GLY A 60 12.14 12.68 -29.46
N GLN A 61 12.08 13.92 -30.01
CA GLN A 61 12.50 14.17 -31.39
C GLN A 61 13.95 14.67 -31.56
N ASP A 62 14.71 14.72 -30.46
CA ASP A 62 16.09 15.22 -30.47
C ASP A 62 17.07 14.35 -31.27
N GLY A 63 16.59 13.48 -32.13
CA GLY A 63 17.41 12.63 -33.00
C GLY A 63 18.25 11.60 -32.26
N LYS A 64 18.19 11.56 -30.94
CA LYS A 64 18.78 10.49 -30.15
C LYS A 64 17.82 9.31 -30.12
N PRO A 65 18.31 8.09 -30.39
CA PRO A 65 17.48 6.90 -30.16
C PRO A 65 17.04 6.93 -28.68
N ILE A 66 15.76 6.73 -28.45
CA ILE A 66 15.21 6.60 -27.10
C ILE A 66 16.00 5.49 -26.40
N GLY A 67 16.89 5.88 -25.48
CA GLY A 67 17.63 4.93 -24.66
C GLY A 67 16.69 4.18 -23.72
N PRO A 68 17.12 3.06 -23.16
CA PRO A 68 16.34 2.34 -22.15
C PRO A 68 16.01 3.23 -20.95
N ASP A 69 16.80 4.28 -20.70
CA ASP A 69 16.64 5.23 -19.61
C ASP A 69 15.67 6.38 -19.93
N ASP A 70 15.36 6.60 -21.22
CA ASP A 70 14.44 7.67 -21.67
C ASP A 70 12.97 7.25 -21.67
N LYS A 71 12.67 6.03 -21.28
CA LYS A 71 11.30 5.55 -21.18
C LYS A 71 10.63 6.21 -19.98
N ALA A 72 9.43 6.74 -20.22
CA ALA A 72 8.58 7.20 -19.12
C ALA A 72 8.55 6.15 -18.01
N PHE A 73 8.75 6.59 -16.77
CA PHE A 73 8.71 5.72 -15.61
C PHE A 73 7.40 4.92 -15.58
N ASN A 74 7.51 3.63 -15.81
CA ASN A 74 6.39 2.71 -15.64
C ASN A 74 6.67 1.85 -14.40
N PRO A 75 6.03 2.12 -13.27
CA PRO A 75 6.26 1.37 -12.04
C PRO A 75 5.93 -0.12 -12.20
N GLN A 76 5.06 -0.47 -13.13
CA GLN A 76 4.67 -1.85 -13.42
C GLN A 76 5.70 -2.60 -14.28
N ALA A 77 6.55 -1.88 -15.01
CA ALA A 77 7.55 -2.45 -15.91
C ALA A 77 8.96 -2.50 -15.29
N GLN A 78 9.12 -2.22 -14.01
CA GLN A 78 10.40 -2.32 -13.33
C GLN A 78 10.89 -3.76 -13.29
N ASN A 79 11.93 -4.04 -14.04
CA ASN A 79 12.70 -5.29 -13.93
C ASN A 79 13.62 -5.23 -12.72
N VAL A 80 13.08 -5.47 -11.55
CA VAL A 80 13.88 -5.62 -10.33
C VAL A 80 14.28 -7.09 -10.22
N PRO A 81 15.56 -7.41 -10.01
CA PRO A 81 15.97 -8.80 -9.82
C PRO A 81 15.25 -9.38 -8.61
N ALA A 82 14.77 -10.62 -8.76
CA ALA A 82 14.12 -11.32 -7.68
C ALA A 82 15.10 -11.50 -6.51
N MET A 83 14.67 -11.06 -5.33
CA MET A 83 15.43 -11.24 -4.09
C MET A 83 14.76 -12.31 -3.23
N VAL A 84 15.59 -13.12 -2.58
CA VAL A 84 15.10 -14.10 -1.58
C VAL A 84 15.53 -13.62 -0.20
N ALA A 85 14.58 -13.47 0.70
CA ALA A 85 14.82 -13.11 2.09
C ALA A 85 14.26 -14.17 3.03
N GLU A 86 15.00 -14.45 4.09
CA GLU A 86 14.52 -15.31 5.17
C GLU A 86 14.19 -14.46 6.41
N GLN A 87 13.05 -14.73 7.02
CA GLN A 87 12.59 -14.05 8.22
C GLN A 87 12.14 -15.06 9.26
N ARG A 88 12.36 -14.71 10.53
CA ARG A 88 11.70 -15.38 11.65
C ARG A 88 10.52 -14.54 12.10
N VAL A 89 9.34 -15.12 12.07
CA VAL A 89 8.08 -14.43 12.33
C VAL A 89 7.44 -15.01 13.59
N ARG A 90 7.09 -14.12 14.51
CA ARG A 90 6.25 -14.46 15.65
C ARG A 90 4.80 -14.12 15.30
N GLY A 91 3.95 -15.12 15.25
CA GLY A 91 2.52 -14.96 15.09
C GLY A 91 1.89 -14.40 16.37
N ARG A 92 0.82 -13.61 16.19
CA ARG A 92 -0.04 -13.18 17.31
C ARG A 92 -1.28 -14.06 17.35
N PRO A 93 -1.53 -14.83 18.42
CA PRO A 93 -2.77 -15.57 18.56
C PRO A 93 -3.96 -14.63 18.49
N VAL A 94 -4.94 -14.94 17.63
CA VAL A 94 -6.14 -14.14 17.43
C VAL A 94 -7.44 -14.93 17.63
N GLY A 95 -7.33 -16.25 17.82
CA GLY A 95 -8.48 -17.11 18.04
C GLY A 95 -8.11 -18.60 18.04
N THR A 96 -9.13 -19.43 18.04
CA THR A 96 -9.04 -20.88 17.93
C THR A 96 -9.82 -21.37 16.72
N VAL A 97 -9.36 -22.47 16.13
CA VAL A 97 -10.02 -23.16 15.02
C VAL A 97 -10.28 -24.61 15.40
N PRO A 98 -11.26 -25.26 14.79
CA PRO A 98 -11.49 -26.70 14.99
C PRO A 98 -10.27 -27.51 14.56
N ILE A 99 -9.93 -28.54 15.33
CA ILE A 99 -8.91 -29.50 14.94
C ILE A 99 -9.54 -30.45 13.92
N THR A 100 -9.18 -30.29 12.67
CA THR A 100 -9.79 -31.02 11.53
C THR A 100 -8.75 -31.65 10.61
N ALA A 101 -7.46 -31.60 10.97
CA ALA A 101 -6.39 -32.18 10.16
C ALA A 101 -6.62 -33.68 9.94
N GLY A 102 -6.36 -34.12 8.71
CA GLY A 102 -6.55 -35.49 8.28
C GLY A 102 -5.90 -35.74 6.93
N PRO A 103 -6.13 -36.88 6.31
CA PRO A 103 -5.49 -37.25 5.03
C PRO A 103 -5.75 -36.25 3.90
N THR A 104 -6.91 -35.58 3.94
CA THR A 104 -7.36 -34.64 2.90
C THR A 104 -7.34 -33.16 3.37
N VAL A 105 -7.06 -32.91 4.65
CA VAL A 105 -7.06 -31.58 5.24
C VAL A 105 -5.65 -31.22 5.68
N PRO A 106 -5.04 -30.16 5.17
CA PRO A 106 -3.68 -29.76 5.56
C PRO A 106 -3.58 -29.47 7.07
N LEU A 107 -2.43 -29.80 7.67
CA LEU A 107 -2.14 -29.50 9.08
C LEU A 107 -2.20 -28.00 9.36
N VAL A 108 -1.68 -27.22 8.42
CA VAL A 108 -1.62 -25.74 8.48
C VAL A 108 -2.28 -25.15 7.25
N VAL A 109 -3.14 -24.19 7.47
CA VAL A 109 -3.84 -23.45 6.41
C VAL A 109 -3.53 -21.97 6.55
N ILE A 110 -3.32 -21.30 5.41
CA ILE A 110 -3.23 -19.83 5.33
C ILE A 110 -4.54 -19.29 4.78
N ASP A 111 -5.05 -18.27 5.43
CA ASP A 111 -6.24 -17.55 5.03
C ASP A 111 -5.96 -16.06 4.88
N GLY A 112 -6.54 -15.45 3.82
CA GLY A 112 -6.65 -14.02 3.66
C GLY A 112 -5.34 -13.24 3.51
N ALA A 113 -4.38 -13.73 2.73
CA ALA A 113 -3.16 -12.95 2.46
C ALA A 113 -3.48 -11.63 1.76
N THR A 114 -3.26 -10.52 2.45
CA THR A 114 -3.48 -9.16 1.94
C THR A 114 -2.17 -8.39 1.88
N LEU A 115 -2.01 -7.59 0.82
CA LEU A 115 -0.85 -6.72 0.62
C LEU A 115 -1.10 -5.35 1.25
N ARG A 116 -0.14 -4.89 2.04
CA ARG A 116 -0.17 -3.57 2.67
C ARG A 116 1.15 -2.84 2.47
N ALA A 117 1.11 -1.58 2.04
CA ALA A 117 2.27 -0.70 2.02
C ALA A 117 2.42 0.03 3.35
N LEU A 118 3.62 0.05 3.90
CA LEU A 118 4.02 0.98 4.96
C LEU A 118 4.85 2.09 4.32
N PRO A 119 4.33 3.32 4.21
CA PRO A 119 5.03 4.42 3.56
C PRO A 119 6.44 4.63 4.13
N GLY A 120 7.43 4.75 3.24
CA GLY A 120 8.83 4.95 3.61
C GLY A 120 9.54 3.73 4.23
N GLN A 121 8.88 2.58 4.30
CA GLN A 121 9.43 1.38 4.93
C GLN A 121 9.43 0.19 3.95
N ARG A 122 8.46 -0.72 4.13
CA ARG A 122 8.36 -1.98 3.40
C ARG A 122 6.93 -2.34 3.06
N TRP A 123 6.77 -3.15 2.04
CA TRP A 123 5.55 -3.91 1.81
C TRP A 123 5.38 -4.97 2.89
N GLN A 124 4.14 -5.27 3.23
CA GLN A 124 3.78 -6.30 4.17
C GLN A 124 2.70 -7.20 3.59
N ALA A 125 2.88 -8.51 3.76
CA ALA A 125 1.79 -9.47 3.65
C ALA A 125 1.19 -9.67 5.06
N VAL A 126 -0.11 -9.44 5.17
CA VAL A 126 -0.89 -9.66 6.39
C VAL A 126 -1.81 -10.84 6.13
N MET A 127 -1.75 -11.87 6.97
CA MET A 127 -2.54 -13.07 6.79
C MET A 127 -2.88 -13.74 8.12
N TYR A 128 -3.81 -14.66 8.05
CA TYR A 128 -4.09 -15.57 9.15
C TYR A 128 -3.55 -16.95 8.81
N MET A 129 -3.06 -17.63 9.83
CA MET A 129 -2.58 -19.01 9.74
C MET A 129 -3.24 -19.83 10.81
N ASP A 130 -3.77 -20.96 10.42
CA ASP A 130 -4.50 -21.87 11.29
C ASP A 130 -3.71 -23.19 11.43
N ASN A 131 -3.39 -23.55 12.67
CA ASN A 131 -2.98 -24.92 12.99
C ASN A 131 -4.22 -25.74 13.33
N ASN A 132 -4.72 -26.49 12.38
CA ASN A 132 -5.90 -27.36 12.57
C ASN A 132 -5.54 -28.79 12.98
N SER A 133 -4.29 -29.00 13.42
CA SER A 133 -3.79 -30.27 13.95
C SER A 133 -3.88 -30.34 15.46
N GLY A 134 -3.78 -31.54 16.01
CA GLY A 134 -3.72 -31.80 17.45
C GLY A 134 -2.32 -31.59 18.07
N ASN A 135 -1.31 -31.19 17.29
CA ASN A 135 0.06 -31.03 17.73
C ASN A 135 0.56 -29.61 17.50
N PRO A 136 1.52 -29.11 18.29
CA PRO A 136 2.26 -27.91 17.96
C PRO A 136 3.05 -28.08 16.66
N VAL A 137 3.12 -27.02 15.83
CA VAL A 137 3.85 -27.01 14.56
C VAL A 137 4.73 -25.77 14.45
N ASP A 138 5.84 -25.90 13.67
CA ASP A 138 6.76 -24.81 13.34
C ASP A 138 6.72 -24.53 11.83
N PRO A 139 5.65 -23.93 11.33
CA PRO A 139 5.42 -23.87 9.90
C PRO A 139 6.35 -22.91 9.18
N VAL A 140 6.65 -23.25 7.93
CA VAL A 140 7.39 -22.41 7.01
C VAL A 140 6.45 -21.89 5.94
N VAL A 141 6.40 -20.56 5.81
CA VAL A 141 5.57 -19.86 4.84
C VAL A 141 6.46 -19.20 3.80
N GLU A 142 6.19 -19.44 2.54
CA GLU A 142 6.80 -18.73 1.43
C GLU A 142 5.82 -17.73 0.84
N CYS A 143 6.25 -16.46 0.73
CA CYS A 143 5.50 -15.39 0.09
C CYS A 143 6.26 -14.87 -1.12
N ARG A 144 5.56 -14.76 -2.24
CA ARG A 144 6.04 -14.16 -3.47
C ARG A 144 5.38 -12.82 -3.70
N PHE A 145 6.18 -11.77 -3.80
CA PHE A 145 5.77 -10.43 -4.14
C PHE A 145 6.02 -10.20 -5.63
N THR A 146 5.00 -9.75 -6.35
CA THR A 146 5.07 -9.56 -7.81
C THR A 146 4.67 -8.16 -8.22
N ASN A 147 5.16 -7.77 -9.41
CA ASN A 147 4.75 -6.58 -10.13
C ASN A 147 4.47 -6.98 -11.58
N ALA A 148 3.25 -6.79 -12.05
CA ALA A 148 2.80 -7.18 -13.39
C ALA A 148 3.16 -8.65 -13.76
N GLY A 149 3.10 -9.55 -12.77
CA GLY A 149 3.43 -10.96 -12.93
C GLY A 149 4.93 -11.29 -12.81
N ALA A 150 5.83 -10.32 -12.82
CA ALA A 150 7.25 -10.53 -12.57
C ALA A 150 7.53 -10.65 -11.06
N THR A 151 8.37 -11.60 -10.65
CA THR A 151 8.76 -11.74 -9.25
C THR A 151 9.72 -10.62 -8.87
N VAL A 152 9.34 -9.84 -7.86
CA VAL A 152 10.16 -8.79 -7.27
C VAL A 152 10.98 -9.36 -6.11
N MET A 153 10.31 -10.14 -5.24
CA MET A 153 10.95 -10.71 -4.06
C MET A 153 10.24 -11.99 -3.64
N ASP A 154 11.01 -13.01 -3.34
CA ASP A 154 10.55 -14.18 -2.60
C ASP A 154 11.01 -14.09 -1.15
N THR A 155 10.13 -14.40 -0.22
CA THR A 155 10.43 -14.38 1.22
C THR A 155 10.06 -15.70 1.83
N ARG A 156 10.99 -16.28 2.60
CA ARG A 156 10.76 -17.45 3.42
C ARG A 156 10.63 -17.02 4.87
N ALA A 157 9.50 -17.32 5.48
CA ALA A 157 9.21 -16.99 6.87
C ALA A 157 9.11 -18.28 7.70
N VAL A 158 10.00 -18.43 8.67
CA VAL A 158 9.90 -19.45 9.70
C VAL A 158 9.03 -18.92 10.82
N VAL A 159 7.84 -19.48 10.97
CA VAL A 159 6.87 -19.04 11.98
C VAL A 159 7.20 -19.74 13.30
N GLN A 160 7.23 -18.98 14.38
CA GLN A 160 7.41 -19.58 15.70
C GLN A 160 6.27 -20.52 16.04
N GLN A 161 6.57 -21.50 16.86
CA GLN A 161 5.68 -22.58 17.24
C GLN A 161 4.24 -22.13 17.49
N THR A 162 3.34 -22.77 16.75
CA THR A 162 1.91 -22.55 16.84
C THR A 162 1.25 -23.73 17.52
N GLY A 163 0.57 -23.50 18.62
CA GLY A 163 -0.15 -24.53 19.35
C GLY A 163 -1.30 -25.16 18.56
N PRO A 164 -1.79 -26.33 18.97
CA PRO A 164 -2.91 -27.02 18.32
C PRO A 164 -4.18 -26.19 18.38
N GLY A 165 -4.93 -26.15 17.27
CA GLY A 165 -6.18 -25.40 17.15
C GLY A 165 -6.04 -23.88 17.30
N VAL A 166 -4.84 -23.32 17.14
CA VAL A 166 -4.61 -21.88 17.28
C VAL A 166 -4.62 -21.20 15.92
N ARG A 167 -5.40 -20.11 15.81
CA ARG A 167 -5.33 -19.14 14.73
C ARG A 167 -4.36 -18.02 15.09
N GLN A 168 -3.38 -17.77 14.24
CA GLN A 168 -2.41 -16.68 14.41
C GLN A 168 -2.51 -15.66 13.28
N GLY A 169 -2.39 -14.36 13.64
CA GLY A 169 -2.13 -13.29 12.68
C GLY A 169 -0.63 -13.18 12.41
N LEU A 170 -0.24 -13.20 11.14
CA LEU A 170 1.14 -13.10 10.69
C LEU A 170 1.37 -11.82 9.90
N LEU A 171 2.57 -11.26 10.07
CA LEU A 171 3.08 -10.13 9.29
C LEU A 171 4.41 -10.57 8.65
N ILE A 172 4.43 -10.66 7.33
CA ILE A 172 5.63 -11.00 6.57
C ILE A 172 6.06 -9.78 5.75
N TYR A 173 7.32 -9.38 5.92
CA TYR A 173 7.84 -8.21 5.25
C TYR A 173 8.33 -8.56 3.84
N GLY A 174 7.92 -7.73 2.90
CA GLY A 174 8.35 -7.77 1.51
C GLY A 174 9.46 -6.76 1.19
N PRO A 175 9.61 -6.36 -0.08
CA PRO A 175 10.59 -5.37 -0.52
C PRO A 175 10.29 -3.98 0.08
N ARG A 176 11.21 -3.05 -0.14
CA ARG A 176 11.00 -1.65 0.22
C ARG A 176 9.90 -1.04 -0.65
N THR A 177 9.25 -0.01 -0.13
CA THR A 177 8.14 0.66 -0.84
C THR A 177 8.58 1.53 -2.01
N ASP A 178 9.88 1.70 -2.24
CA ASP A 178 10.46 2.28 -3.47
C ASP A 178 10.33 1.33 -4.67
N VAL A 179 10.11 0.04 -4.42
CA VAL A 179 9.80 -0.95 -5.45
C VAL A 179 8.30 -1.21 -5.46
N PHE A 180 7.67 -1.07 -6.62
CA PHE A 180 6.23 -1.30 -6.73
C PHE A 180 5.88 -2.79 -6.67
N VAL A 181 4.83 -3.11 -5.90
CA VAL A 181 4.27 -4.46 -5.78
C VAL A 181 2.76 -4.38 -5.96
N ASP A 182 2.23 -5.16 -6.88
CA ASP A 182 0.79 -5.23 -7.16
C ASP A 182 0.10 -6.42 -6.48
N ARG A 183 0.86 -7.50 -6.21
CA ARG A 183 0.30 -8.73 -5.65
C ARG A 183 1.28 -9.45 -4.73
N VAL A 184 0.72 -10.12 -3.74
CA VAL A 184 1.42 -11.11 -2.92
C VAL A 184 0.67 -12.43 -2.95
N SER A 185 1.40 -13.53 -3.06
CA SER A 185 0.88 -14.88 -2.88
C SER A 185 1.73 -15.62 -1.87
N CYS A 186 1.07 -16.27 -0.92
CA CYS A 186 1.75 -17.01 0.15
C CYS A 186 1.27 -18.46 0.18
N ARG A 187 2.17 -19.36 0.57
CA ARG A 187 1.88 -20.79 0.73
C ARG A 187 2.66 -21.38 1.91
N VAL A 188 2.14 -22.41 2.53
CA VAL A 188 2.88 -23.21 3.49
C VAL A 188 3.73 -24.21 2.72
N THR A 189 5.03 -24.31 3.03
CA THR A 189 5.98 -25.21 2.40
C THR A 189 6.43 -26.33 3.32
N ALA A 190 6.33 -26.10 4.63
CA ALA A 190 6.51 -27.11 5.67
C ALA A 190 5.57 -26.80 6.84
N PRO A 191 4.89 -27.78 7.41
CA PRO A 191 4.03 -27.63 8.58
C PRO A 191 4.83 -27.51 9.88
#